data_b38de24c5639a73107975e86bd8cc54c
#
_entry.id   b38de24c5639a73107975e86bd8cc54c
#
_cell.length_a   1.000
_cell.length_b   1.000
_cell.length_c   1.000
_cell.angle_alpha   90.00
_cell.angle_beta   90.00
_cell.angle_gamma   90.00
#
_symmetry.space_group_name_H-M   'P 1'
#
loop_
_entity.id
_entity.type
_entity.pdbx_description
1 polymer ?
#
loop_
_entity_poly.entity_id
_entity_poly.type
_entity_poly.pdbx_seq_one_letter_code
_entity_poly.pdbx_strand_id
1 'polypeptide(L)'
;MAFTLAQSVDDVVAKAIVARGGIKRIKALNSQRLSGTISLAGGSAGPFVVEMKRPGLIRESVTLGGKSMIRTTDGDVGWVVGSLRDVLEPQQVNAEELHNLAQSADFEGPLVDYKDKGNRIELAGKEKIGKRPAYKLVIYMKNGENRIDFIDCKSYLEVKWQGLVSGNLFESYFKDYRPVKGLMYAFEIDSGKQKIVLQKVDVNPKLDPARFEKP
;
A
#
# COMPACT_ATOMS: atom_id res chain seq x y z
N MET A 1 5.35 29.99 -30.45
CA MET A 1 4.48 29.10 -29.72
C MET A 1 5.33 27.96 -29.18
N ALA A 2 5.52 27.87 -27.87
CA ALA A 2 6.24 26.74 -27.26
C ALA A 2 5.27 25.55 -27.24
N PHE A 3 5.55 24.51 -28.01
CA PHE A 3 4.85 23.22 -27.88
C PHE A 3 5.26 22.62 -26.53
N THR A 4 4.39 22.74 -25.55
CA THR A 4 4.54 21.92 -24.33
C THR A 4 4.30 20.48 -24.76
N LEU A 5 5.37 19.69 -24.90
CA LEU A 5 5.27 18.25 -25.13
C LEU A 5 4.35 17.67 -24.05
N ALA A 6 3.27 17.03 -24.48
CA ALA A 6 2.38 16.34 -23.58
C ALA A 6 3.21 15.30 -22.82
N GLN A 7 3.13 15.32 -21.48
CA GLN A 7 3.88 14.39 -20.64
C GLN A 7 3.42 12.97 -20.91
N SER A 8 4.34 12.07 -21.21
CA SER A 8 4.04 10.66 -21.47
C SER A 8 3.74 9.91 -20.18
N VAL A 9 3.08 8.74 -20.29
CA VAL A 9 2.90 7.80 -19.18
C VAL A 9 4.25 7.44 -18.54
N ASP A 10 5.23 7.07 -19.36
CA ASP A 10 6.56 6.68 -18.89
C ASP A 10 7.27 7.81 -18.11
N ASP A 11 7.10 9.08 -18.54
CA ASP A 11 7.65 10.23 -17.83
C ASP A 11 7.01 10.41 -16.43
N VAL A 12 5.68 10.27 -16.34
CA VAL A 12 4.97 10.39 -15.05
C VAL A 12 5.40 9.26 -14.12
N VAL A 13 5.42 8.02 -14.60
CA VAL A 13 5.82 6.84 -13.83
C VAL A 13 7.28 6.95 -13.37
N ALA A 14 8.21 7.32 -14.26
CA ALA A 14 9.61 7.50 -13.92
C ALA A 14 9.80 8.55 -12.81
N LYS A 15 9.12 9.70 -12.93
CA LYS A 15 9.18 10.76 -11.92
C LYS A 15 8.54 10.34 -10.59
N ALA A 16 7.46 9.57 -10.62
CA ALA A 16 6.84 9.03 -9.41
C ALA A 16 7.78 8.05 -8.68
N ILE A 17 8.47 7.18 -9.41
CA ILE A 17 9.49 6.28 -8.85
C ILE A 17 10.64 7.08 -8.23
N VAL A 18 11.14 8.12 -8.91
CA VAL A 18 12.19 9.00 -8.38
C VAL A 18 11.70 9.72 -7.13
N ALA A 19 10.51 10.30 -7.14
CA ALA A 19 9.92 11.00 -6.00
C ALA A 19 9.76 10.10 -4.78
N ARG A 20 9.44 8.81 -4.99
CA ARG A 20 9.33 7.80 -3.91
C ARG A 20 10.68 7.41 -3.32
N GLY A 21 11.80 7.76 -3.94
CA GLY A 21 13.16 7.51 -3.45
C GLY A 21 14.09 6.84 -4.47
N GLY A 22 13.57 6.53 -5.67
CA GLY A 22 14.29 5.95 -6.79
C GLY A 22 14.36 4.43 -6.76
N ILE A 23 14.44 3.85 -7.96
CA ILE A 23 14.35 2.40 -8.20
C ILE A 23 15.36 1.59 -7.37
N LYS A 24 16.60 2.08 -7.24
CA LYS A 24 17.66 1.38 -6.49
C LYS A 24 17.28 1.18 -5.02
N ARG A 25 16.75 2.23 -4.36
CA ARG A 25 16.35 2.15 -2.94
C ARG A 25 15.09 1.28 -2.76
N ILE A 26 14.12 1.40 -3.67
CA ILE A 26 12.91 0.58 -3.63
C ILE A 26 13.26 -0.90 -3.77
N LYS A 27 14.14 -1.27 -4.71
CA LYS A 27 14.58 -2.65 -4.90
C LYS A 27 15.49 -3.17 -3.78
N ALA A 28 16.19 -2.29 -3.06
CA ALA A 28 17.01 -2.65 -1.90
C ALA A 28 16.19 -2.88 -0.61
N LEU A 29 14.87 -2.66 -0.64
CA LEU A 29 14.00 -3.03 0.47
C LEU A 29 13.87 -4.55 0.53
N ASN A 30 14.30 -5.15 1.65
CA ASN A 30 14.13 -6.57 1.94
C ASN A 30 13.07 -6.80 3.03
N SER A 31 12.91 -5.83 3.92
CA SER A 31 11.89 -5.84 4.96
C SER A 31 11.51 -4.43 5.37
N GLN A 32 10.34 -4.28 5.96
CA GLN A 32 9.92 -3.04 6.62
C GLN A 32 8.95 -3.34 7.76
N ARG A 33 8.95 -2.45 8.75
CA ARG A 33 7.94 -2.43 9.81
C ARG A 33 7.36 -1.04 9.88
N LEU A 34 6.05 -0.96 9.75
CA LEU A 34 5.26 0.25 9.90
C LEU A 34 4.47 0.14 11.20
N SER A 35 4.55 1.12 12.06
CA SER A 35 3.78 1.14 13.30
C SER A 35 3.13 2.48 13.55
N GLY A 36 1.96 2.48 14.14
CA GLY A 36 1.17 3.67 14.37
C GLY A 36 -0.17 3.35 15.01
N THR A 37 -1.13 4.20 14.71
CA THR A 37 -2.51 4.09 15.19
C THR A 37 -3.46 3.95 14.01
N ILE A 38 -4.42 3.03 14.11
CA ILE A 38 -5.58 2.94 13.24
C ILE A 38 -6.81 3.43 13.97
N SER A 39 -7.65 4.23 13.30
CA SER A 39 -8.95 4.69 13.80
C SER A 39 -10.03 4.31 12.80
N LEU A 40 -11.16 3.81 13.28
CA LEU A 40 -12.34 3.51 12.46
C LEU A 40 -13.33 4.66 12.51
N ALA A 41 -14.13 4.84 11.46
CA ALA A 41 -15.19 5.86 11.41
C ALA A 41 -16.18 5.77 12.58
N GLY A 42 -16.36 4.60 13.19
CA GLY A 42 -17.18 4.38 14.40
C GLY A 42 -16.52 4.78 15.73
N GLY A 43 -15.35 5.45 15.70
CA GLY A 43 -14.67 5.99 16.88
C GLY A 43 -13.70 5.04 17.59
N SER A 44 -13.67 3.75 17.24
CA SER A 44 -12.66 2.83 17.79
C SER A 44 -11.28 3.15 17.23
N ALA A 45 -10.28 3.21 18.10
CA ALA A 45 -8.90 3.44 17.71
C ALA A 45 -7.95 2.57 18.53
N GLY A 46 -6.76 2.33 17.98
CA GLY A 46 -5.74 1.56 18.68
C GLY A 46 -4.48 1.32 17.89
N PRO A 47 -3.51 0.60 18.46
CA PRO A 47 -2.23 0.34 17.82
C PRO A 47 -2.37 -0.55 16.58
N PHE A 48 -1.53 -0.23 15.60
CA PHE A 48 -1.42 -0.91 14.33
C PHE A 48 0.05 -1.14 14.00
N VAL A 49 0.39 -2.36 13.58
CA VAL A 49 1.72 -2.74 13.12
C VAL A 49 1.60 -3.59 11.88
N VAL A 50 2.34 -3.22 10.83
CA VAL A 50 2.55 -4.06 9.65
C VAL A 50 4.03 -4.37 9.51
N GLU A 51 4.34 -5.64 9.40
CA GLU A 51 5.66 -6.16 9.11
C GLU A 51 5.62 -6.83 7.75
N MET A 52 6.57 -6.50 6.90
CA MET A 52 6.70 -7.08 5.56
C MET A 52 8.13 -7.53 5.32
N LYS A 53 8.30 -8.64 4.59
CA LYS A 53 9.60 -9.18 4.23
C LYS A 53 9.52 -9.89 2.87
N ARG A 54 10.55 -9.73 2.04
CA ARG A 54 10.64 -10.49 0.78
C ARG A 54 10.92 -11.97 1.03
N PRO A 55 10.39 -12.85 0.16
CA PRO A 55 9.42 -12.57 -0.89
C PRO A 55 7.97 -12.66 -0.38
N GLY A 56 7.19 -11.58 -0.51
CA GLY A 56 5.73 -11.62 -0.32
C GLY A 56 5.20 -11.91 1.09
N LEU A 57 6.05 -11.85 2.12
CA LEU A 57 5.66 -12.11 3.50
C LEU A 57 5.07 -10.86 4.14
N ILE A 58 3.90 -10.98 4.78
CA ILE A 58 3.28 -9.89 5.52
C ILE A 58 2.64 -10.40 6.82
N ARG A 59 2.74 -9.58 7.86
CA ARG A 59 2.03 -9.74 9.12
C ARG A 59 1.43 -8.41 9.52
N GLU A 60 0.14 -8.38 9.69
CA GLU A 60 -0.61 -7.24 10.19
C GLU A 60 -1.11 -7.54 11.60
N SER A 61 -0.93 -6.62 12.51
CA SER A 61 -1.43 -6.69 13.88
C SER A 61 -2.20 -5.43 14.20
N VAL A 62 -3.41 -5.57 14.69
CA VAL A 62 -4.26 -4.45 15.07
C VAL A 62 -4.95 -4.73 16.40
N THR A 63 -5.10 -3.70 17.23
CA THR A 63 -5.90 -3.77 18.46
C THR A 63 -6.88 -2.60 18.48
N LEU A 64 -8.15 -2.87 18.66
CA LEU A 64 -9.23 -1.89 18.69
C LEU A 64 -10.17 -2.22 19.86
N GLY A 65 -10.44 -1.25 20.72
CA GLY A 65 -11.37 -1.45 21.85
C GLY A 65 -11.02 -2.63 22.77
N GLY A 66 -9.72 -2.92 22.96
CA GLY A 66 -9.26 -4.05 23.77
C GLY A 66 -9.30 -5.42 23.06
N LYS A 67 -9.85 -5.50 21.85
CA LYS A 67 -9.81 -6.71 21.01
C LYS A 67 -8.66 -6.63 20.02
N SER A 68 -7.99 -7.74 19.76
CA SER A 68 -6.85 -7.82 18.81
C SER A 68 -7.14 -8.75 17.65
N MET A 69 -6.40 -8.53 16.56
CA MET A 69 -6.38 -9.42 15.40
C MET A 69 -4.98 -9.43 14.80
N ILE A 70 -4.58 -10.60 14.34
CA ILE A 70 -3.38 -10.82 13.54
C ILE A 70 -3.83 -11.45 12.22
N ARG A 71 -3.32 -10.92 11.11
CA ARG A 71 -3.35 -11.58 9.80
C ARG A 71 -1.93 -11.74 9.32
N THR A 72 -1.62 -12.87 8.72
CA THR A 72 -0.28 -13.13 8.19
C THR A 72 -0.33 -14.01 6.96
N THR A 73 0.69 -13.93 6.11
CA THR A 73 0.94 -14.90 5.05
C THR A 73 2.44 -15.08 4.83
N ASP A 74 2.81 -16.31 4.54
CA ASP A 74 4.14 -16.72 4.08
C ASP A 74 4.29 -16.65 2.54
N GLY A 75 3.25 -16.17 1.86
CA GLY A 75 3.13 -16.08 0.40
C GLY A 75 2.23 -17.15 -0.20
N ASP A 76 2.14 -18.32 0.39
CA ASP A 76 1.37 -19.46 -0.10
C ASP A 76 0.07 -19.65 0.70
N VAL A 77 0.15 -19.48 2.01
CA VAL A 77 -0.99 -19.67 2.92
C VAL A 77 -1.16 -18.43 3.79
N GLY A 78 -2.40 -18.00 3.99
CA GLY A 78 -2.75 -16.92 4.89
C GLY A 78 -3.48 -17.39 6.14
N TRP A 79 -3.24 -16.71 7.25
CA TRP A 79 -3.83 -17.01 8.54
C TRP A 79 -4.45 -15.78 9.18
N VAL A 80 -5.53 -15.99 9.93
CA VAL A 80 -6.14 -14.99 10.79
C VAL A 80 -6.39 -15.56 12.17
N VAL A 81 -6.14 -14.77 13.21
CA VAL A 81 -6.50 -15.08 14.61
C VAL A 81 -6.77 -13.78 15.35
N GLY A 82 -7.68 -13.81 16.28
CA GLY A 82 -7.91 -12.71 17.22
C GLY A 82 -9.36 -12.44 17.56
N SER A 83 -9.55 -11.90 18.75
CA SER A 83 -10.85 -11.58 19.33
C SER A 83 -11.63 -10.48 18.56
N LEU A 84 -10.95 -9.69 17.74
CA LEU A 84 -11.61 -8.67 16.92
C LEU A 84 -12.55 -9.27 15.86
N ARG A 85 -12.28 -10.51 15.42
CA ARG A 85 -13.13 -11.30 14.51
C ARG A 85 -13.77 -12.51 15.18
N ASP A 86 -13.65 -12.64 16.50
CA ASP A 86 -14.07 -13.81 17.28
C ASP A 86 -13.44 -15.14 16.79
N VAL A 87 -12.23 -15.07 16.23
CA VAL A 87 -11.43 -16.20 15.79
C VAL A 87 -10.34 -16.46 16.81
N LEU A 88 -10.64 -17.35 17.78
CA LEU A 88 -9.75 -17.58 18.93
C LEU A 88 -8.59 -18.52 18.61
N GLU A 89 -8.73 -19.38 17.61
CA GLU A 89 -7.70 -20.27 17.10
C GLU A 89 -7.32 -19.87 15.68
N PRO A 90 -6.04 -19.99 15.26
CA PRO A 90 -5.63 -19.63 13.92
C PRO A 90 -6.39 -20.39 12.83
N GLN A 91 -7.08 -19.65 11.97
CA GLN A 91 -7.82 -20.16 10.82
C GLN A 91 -7.17 -19.68 9.52
N GLN A 92 -7.22 -20.51 8.48
CA GLN A 92 -6.80 -20.11 7.16
C GLN A 92 -7.77 -19.06 6.61
N VAL A 93 -7.20 -18.03 5.96
CA VAL A 93 -7.98 -17.06 5.22
C VAL A 93 -8.46 -17.65 3.90
N ASN A 94 -9.53 -17.13 3.33
CA ASN A 94 -9.97 -17.53 2.00
C ASN A 94 -9.04 -16.99 0.89
N ALA A 95 -9.23 -17.45 -0.34
CA ALA A 95 -8.38 -17.07 -1.47
C ALA A 95 -8.37 -15.56 -1.74
N GLU A 96 -9.51 -14.89 -1.57
CA GLU A 96 -9.62 -13.44 -1.76
C GLU A 96 -8.83 -12.66 -0.70
N GLU A 97 -8.95 -13.05 0.56
CA GLU A 97 -8.20 -12.41 1.65
C GLU A 97 -6.69 -12.67 1.53
N LEU A 98 -6.30 -13.88 1.12
CA LEU A 98 -4.89 -14.21 0.80
C LEU A 98 -4.36 -13.31 -0.33
N HIS A 99 -5.14 -13.14 -1.40
CA HIS A 99 -4.79 -12.27 -2.50
C HIS A 99 -4.58 -10.80 -2.05
N ASN A 100 -5.49 -10.29 -1.21
CA ASN A 100 -5.37 -8.93 -0.65
C ASN A 100 -4.12 -8.76 0.24
N LEU A 101 -3.77 -9.77 1.03
CA LEU A 101 -2.54 -9.78 1.82
C LEU A 101 -1.30 -9.78 0.93
N ALA A 102 -1.29 -10.61 -0.13
CA ALA A 102 -0.18 -10.68 -1.08
C ALA A 102 0.03 -9.35 -1.83
N GLN A 103 -1.05 -8.67 -2.22
CA GLN A 103 -0.94 -7.33 -2.80
C GLN A 103 -0.36 -6.31 -1.81
N SER A 104 -0.77 -6.37 -0.54
CA SER A 104 -0.25 -5.49 0.51
C SER A 104 1.23 -5.74 0.79
N ALA A 105 1.73 -6.95 0.55
CA ALA A 105 3.14 -7.31 0.72
C ALA A 105 4.06 -6.80 -0.41
N ASP A 106 3.52 -6.28 -1.52
CA ASP A 106 4.33 -5.75 -2.63
C ASP A 106 4.90 -4.36 -2.28
N PHE A 107 6.18 -4.31 -1.88
CA PHE A 107 6.90 -3.07 -1.59
C PHE A 107 7.03 -2.13 -2.78
N GLU A 108 7.06 -2.69 -3.98
CA GLU A 108 7.31 -1.95 -5.19
C GLU A 108 6.06 -1.23 -5.68
N GLY A 109 4.92 -1.87 -5.50
CA GLY A 109 3.66 -1.42 -6.02
C GLY A 109 3.54 -1.58 -7.55
N PRO A 110 2.44 -1.18 -8.14
CA PRO A 110 2.13 -1.47 -9.54
C PRO A 110 2.93 -0.67 -10.56
N LEU A 111 3.59 0.43 -10.16
CA LEU A 111 4.32 1.32 -11.07
C LEU A 111 5.74 0.85 -11.37
N VAL A 112 6.40 0.21 -10.38
CA VAL A 112 7.78 -0.27 -10.54
C VAL A 112 7.81 -1.46 -11.49
N ASP A 113 8.66 -1.36 -12.52
CA ASP A 113 8.82 -2.38 -13.56
C ASP A 113 7.46 -2.85 -14.14
N TYR A 114 6.52 -1.93 -14.29
CA TYR A 114 5.15 -2.27 -14.63
C TYR A 114 5.02 -3.08 -15.92
N LYS A 115 5.86 -2.81 -16.93
CA LYS A 115 5.89 -3.56 -18.20
C LYS A 115 6.37 -5.01 -17.98
N ASP A 116 7.41 -5.19 -17.17
CA ASP A 116 7.96 -6.52 -16.86
C ASP A 116 6.99 -7.34 -16.00
N LYS A 117 6.23 -6.66 -15.12
CA LYS A 117 5.12 -7.26 -14.37
C LYS A 117 3.92 -7.63 -15.26
N GLY A 118 3.92 -7.23 -16.53
CA GLY A 118 2.83 -7.44 -17.47
C GLY A 118 1.64 -6.51 -17.25
N ASN A 119 1.84 -5.40 -16.53
CA ASN A 119 0.82 -4.36 -16.35
C ASN A 119 0.83 -3.40 -17.54
N ARG A 120 -0.33 -2.81 -17.83
CA ARG A 120 -0.49 -1.71 -18.79
C ARG A 120 -0.98 -0.48 -18.05
N ILE A 121 -0.37 0.67 -18.32
CA ILE A 121 -0.74 1.94 -17.70
C ILE A 121 -1.15 2.94 -18.77
N GLU A 122 -2.24 3.66 -18.53
CA GLU A 122 -2.71 4.76 -19.36
C GLU A 122 -2.73 6.06 -18.55
N LEU A 123 -2.26 7.15 -19.17
CA LEU A 123 -2.43 8.50 -18.62
C LEU A 123 -3.79 9.06 -19.07
N ALA A 124 -4.79 8.99 -18.20
CA ALA A 124 -6.16 9.43 -18.47
C ALA A 124 -6.38 10.93 -18.20
N GLY A 125 -5.29 11.73 -18.24
CA GLY A 125 -5.36 13.16 -18.05
C GLY A 125 -5.02 13.62 -16.63
N LYS A 126 -5.63 14.72 -16.20
CA LYS A 126 -5.43 15.31 -14.87
C LYS A 126 -6.78 15.51 -14.18
N GLU A 127 -6.79 15.30 -12.86
CA GLU A 127 -7.95 15.51 -12.00
C GLU A 127 -7.54 16.26 -10.73
N LYS A 128 -8.46 17.01 -10.10
CA LYS A 128 -8.17 17.66 -8.82
C LYS A 128 -8.49 16.71 -7.67
N ILE A 129 -7.50 16.43 -6.84
CA ILE A 129 -7.68 15.73 -5.58
C ILE A 129 -7.62 16.79 -4.46
N GLY A 130 -8.79 17.15 -3.95
CA GLY A 130 -8.93 18.35 -3.14
C GLY A 130 -8.55 19.61 -3.94
N LYS A 131 -7.52 20.34 -3.47
CA LYS A 131 -7.01 21.55 -4.14
C LYS A 131 -5.82 21.28 -5.07
N ARG A 132 -5.32 20.04 -5.17
CA ARG A 132 -4.10 19.71 -5.89
C ARG A 132 -4.42 19.06 -7.23
N PRO A 133 -3.81 19.52 -8.34
CA PRO A 133 -3.88 18.81 -9.60
C PRO A 133 -3.05 17.52 -9.52
N ALA A 134 -3.59 16.42 -9.99
CA ALA A 134 -2.93 15.12 -10.05
C ALA A 134 -3.09 14.48 -11.41
N TYR A 135 -2.06 13.77 -11.87
CA TYR A 135 -2.13 12.88 -13.03
C TYR A 135 -2.97 11.67 -12.67
N LYS A 136 -3.92 11.31 -13.53
CA LYS A 136 -4.75 10.12 -13.38
C LYS A 136 -4.16 8.99 -14.21
N LEU A 137 -3.63 7.97 -13.54
CA LEU A 137 -3.08 6.77 -14.15
C LEU A 137 -4.08 5.63 -14.00
N VAL A 138 -4.56 5.08 -15.11
CA VAL A 138 -5.37 3.85 -15.11
C VAL A 138 -4.41 2.68 -15.30
N ILE A 139 -4.38 1.77 -14.35
CA ILE A 139 -3.48 0.63 -14.31
C ILE A 139 -4.29 -0.64 -14.52
N TYR A 140 -4.00 -1.35 -15.59
CA TYR A 140 -4.54 -2.67 -15.91
C TYR A 140 -3.50 -3.70 -15.50
N MET A 141 -3.78 -4.45 -14.43
CA MET A 141 -2.85 -5.43 -13.89
C MET A 141 -2.96 -6.76 -14.65
N LYS A 142 -1.85 -7.51 -14.72
CA LYS A 142 -1.79 -8.81 -15.40
C LYS A 142 -2.85 -9.81 -14.91
N ASN A 143 -3.24 -9.72 -13.64
CA ASN A 143 -4.27 -10.58 -13.04
C ASN A 143 -5.71 -10.21 -13.42
N GLY A 144 -5.91 -9.17 -14.27
CA GLY A 144 -7.22 -8.69 -14.72
C GLY A 144 -7.84 -7.60 -13.84
N GLU A 145 -7.23 -7.28 -12.72
CA GLU A 145 -7.68 -6.17 -11.87
C GLU A 145 -7.31 -4.82 -12.45
N ASN A 146 -8.11 -3.82 -12.13
CA ASN A 146 -7.88 -2.44 -12.52
C ASN A 146 -7.78 -1.56 -11.28
N ARG A 147 -6.83 -0.62 -11.34
CA ARG A 147 -6.61 0.35 -10.29
C ARG A 147 -6.38 1.74 -10.92
N ILE A 148 -6.75 2.80 -10.23
CA ILE A 148 -6.48 4.16 -10.65
C ILE A 148 -5.63 4.83 -9.58
N ASP A 149 -4.43 5.28 -9.96
CA ASP A 149 -3.53 6.03 -9.11
C ASP A 149 -3.55 7.50 -9.49
N PHE A 150 -3.57 8.37 -8.50
CA PHE A 150 -3.51 9.82 -8.67
C PHE A 150 -2.15 10.32 -8.15
N ILE A 151 -1.34 10.81 -9.07
CA ILE A 151 0.02 11.28 -8.81
C ILE A 151 0.03 12.80 -8.81
N ASP A 152 0.36 13.42 -7.70
CA ASP A 152 0.43 14.89 -7.57
C ASP A 152 1.33 15.51 -8.65
N CYS A 153 0.83 16.52 -9.37
CA CYS A 153 1.54 17.11 -10.50
C CYS A 153 2.83 17.86 -10.11
N LYS A 154 3.02 18.20 -8.84
CA LYS A 154 4.18 18.94 -8.34
C LYS A 154 5.21 18.02 -7.70
N SER A 155 4.79 17.20 -6.76
CA SER A 155 5.68 16.32 -5.99
C SER A 155 5.91 14.96 -6.65
N TYR A 156 5.06 14.55 -7.59
CA TYR A 156 5.02 13.22 -8.19
C TYR A 156 4.81 12.09 -7.17
N LEU A 157 4.36 12.39 -5.96
CA LEU A 157 3.95 11.39 -4.99
C LEU A 157 2.48 11.01 -5.21
N GLU A 158 2.13 9.77 -4.92
CA GLU A 158 0.75 9.29 -4.95
C GLU A 158 -0.07 10.02 -3.88
N VAL A 159 -1.23 10.57 -4.24
CA VAL A 159 -2.11 11.28 -3.30
C VAL A 159 -3.43 10.57 -3.09
N LYS A 160 -3.77 9.68 -3.99
CA LYS A 160 -4.96 8.82 -3.91
C LYS A 160 -4.77 7.60 -4.78
N TRP A 161 -5.32 6.47 -4.38
CA TRP A 161 -5.66 5.39 -5.29
C TRP A 161 -7.12 4.98 -5.10
N GLN A 162 -7.70 4.39 -6.13
CA GLN A 162 -9.01 3.77 -6.09
C GLN A 162 -9.04 2.51 -6.94
N GLY A 163 -9.86 1.54 -6.53
CA GLY A 163 -10.04 0.27 -7.22
C GLY A 163 -11.19 -0.52 -6.61
N LEU A 164 -11.44 -1.70 -7.14
CA LEU A 164 -12.39 -2.63 -6.56
C LEU A 164 -11.66 -3.54 -5.57
N VAL A 165 -12.18 -3.63 -4.37
CA VAL A 165 -11.75 -4.60 -3.35
C VAL A 165 -12.99 -5.38 -2.93
N SER A 166 -12.99 -6.69 -3.13
CA SER A 166 -14.17 -7.53 -2.88
C SER A 166 -15.42 -7.03 -3.59
N GLY A 167 -15.27 -6.57 -4.85
CA GLY A 167 -16.37 -6.04 -5.66
C GLY A 167 -16.89 -4.66 -5.25
N ASN A 168 -16.36 -4.06 -4.19
CA ASN A 168 -16.73 -2.74 -3.71
C ASN A 168 -15.70 -1.70 -4.08
N LEU A 169 -16.15 -0.49 -4.46
CA LEU A 169 -15.24 0.62 -4.68
C LEU A 169 -14.53 0.98 -3.38
N PHE A 170 -13.20 0.96 -3.42
CA PHE A 170 -12.34 1.34 -2.34
C PHE A 170 -11.46 2.50 -2.77
N GLU A 171 -11.24 3.44 -1.87
CA GLU A 171 -10.36 4.60 -2.07
C GLU A 171 -9.45 4.78 -0.86
N SER A 172 -8.21 5.19 -1.11
CA SER A 172 -7.29 5.63 -0.06
C SER A 172 -6.59 6.91 -0.47
N TYR A 173 -6.50 7.84 0.47
CA TYR A 173 -5.82 9.11 0.34
C TYR A 173 -4.53 9.08 1.13
N PHE A 174 -3.44 9.59 0.55
CA PHE A 174 -2.11 9.61 1.14
C PHE A 174 -1.67 11.04 1.41
N LYS A 175 -1.25 11.28 2.65
CA LYS A 175 -0.84 12.61 3.12
C LYS A 175 0.39 12.49 4.01
N ASP A 176 0.94 13.65 4.39
CA ASP A 176 2.06 13.75 5.33
C ASP A 176 3.24 12.86 4.94
N TYR A 177 3.73 13.06 3.71
CA TYR A 177 4.89 12.34 3.21
C TYR A 177 6.17 12.77 3.92
N ARG A 178 6.88 11.82 4.50
CA ARG A 178 8.14 12.03 5.21
C ARG A 178 9.23 11.10 4.67
N PRO A 179 10.50 11.58 4.59
CA PRO A 179 11.61 10.74 4.18
C PRO A 179 12.08 9.84 5.31
N VAL A 180 12.24 8.54 5.03
CA VAL A 180 12.86 7.57 5.93
C VAL A 180 13.90 6.79 5.13
N LYS A 181 15.17 6.93 5.50
CA LYS A 181 16.32 6.32 4.78
C LYS A 181 16.31 6.56 3.25
N GLY A 182 15.83 7.75 2.84
CA GLY A 182 15.79 8.17 1.44
C GLY A 182 14.60 7.61 0.63
N LEU A 183 13.65 6.96 1.27
CA LEU A 183 12.35 6.58 0.72
C LEU A 183 11.27 7.49 1.30
N MET A 184 10.27 7.85 0.50
CA MET A 184 9.13 8.65 0.94
C MET A 184 7.99 7.75 1.37
N TYR A 185 7.49 7.94 2.60
CA TYR A 185 6.35 7.23 3.18
C TYR A 185 5.22 8.21 3.51
N ALA A 186 3.99 7.86 3.19
CA ALA A 186 2.81 8.57 3.67
C ALA A 186 2.59 8.23 5.15
N PHE A 187 2.64 9.22 6.03
CA PHE A 187 2.40 9.03 7.45
C PHE A 187 0.92 9.13 7.83
N GLU A 188 0.08 9.61 6.91
CA GLU A 188 -1.38 9.57 7.05
C GLU A 188 -1.98 8.87 5.82
N ILE A 189 -2.79 7.82 6.08
CA ILE A 189 -3.55 7.06 5.07
C ILE A 189 -5.02 7.05 5.51
N ASP A 190 -5.91 7.52 4.64
CA ASP A 190 -7.32 7.71 4.96
C ASP A 190 -8.20 7.12 3.86
N SER A 191 -9.03 6.13 4.21
CA SER A 191 -10.00 5.52 3.28
C SER A 191 -11.45 5.95 3.56
N GLY A 192 -11.67 6.94 4.42
CA GLY A 192 -12.99 7.34 4.90
C GLY A 192 -13.60 6.37 5.93
N LYS A 193 -13.39 5.07 5.77
CA LYS A 193 -13.81 4.04 6.74
C LYS A 193 -12.81 3.85 7.87
N GLN A 194 -11.54 4.03 7.56
CA GLN A 194 -10.44 3.94 8.51
C GLN A 194 -9.35 4.97 8.17
N LYS A 195 -8.69 5.44 9.21
CA LYS A 195 -7.54 6.32 9.13
C LYS A 195 -6.36 5.69 9.86
N ILE A 196 -5.21 5.61 9.18
CA ILE A 196 -3.95 5.16 9.75
C ILE A 196 -3.02 6.36 9.86
N VAL A 197 -2.44 6.54 11.04
CA VAL A 197 -1.40 7.53 11.29
C VAL A 197 -0.15 6.79 11.74
N LEU A 198 0.88 6.77 10.89
CA LEU A 198 2.15 6.16 11.21
C LEU A 198 2.91 7.01 12.22
N GLN A 199 3.53 6.35 13.17
CA GLN A 199 4.41 6.94 14.18
C GLN A 199 5.87 6.60 13.88
N LYS A 200 6.11 5.39 13.32
CA LYS A 200 7.44 4.90 13.03
C LYS A 200 7.45 4.02 11.79
N VAL A 201 8.53 4.17 11.01
CA VAL A 201 8.86 3.30 9.87
C VAL A 201 10.29 2.80 10.06
N ASP A 202 10.46 1.49 10.17
CA ASP A 202 11.76 0.84 10.15
C ASP A 202 12.02 0.23 8.77
N VAL A 203 13.11 0.63 8.15
CA VAL A 203 13.57 0.15 6.83
C VAL A 203 14.65 -0.90 7.02
N ASN A 204 14.46 -2.08 6.43
CA ASN A 204 15.30 -3.25 6.53
C ASN A 204 15.57 -3.70 7.98
N PRO A 205 14.53 -3.75 8.88
CA PRO A 205 14.71 -4.37 10.18
C PRO A 205 14.96 -5.87 10.04
N LYS A 206 15.69 -6.46 10.99
CA LYS A 206 15.83 -7.91 11.05
C LYS A 206 14.51 -8.51 11.53
N LEU A 207 13.80 -9.21 10.65
CA LEU A 207 12.54 -9.90 10.94
C LEU A 207 12.75 -11.41 10.82
N ASP A 208 12.35 -12.14 11.88
CA ASP A 208 12.37 -13.61 11.89
C ASP A 208 11.27 -14.11 10.91
N PRO A 209 11.57 -14.99 9.95
CA PRO A 209 10.59 -15.59 9.08
C PRO A 209 9.43 -16.30 9.81
N ALA A 210 9.69 -16.92 10.95
CA ALA A 210 8.67 -17.60 11.77
C ALA A 210 7.51 -16.67 12.19
N ARG A 211 7.71 -15.35 12.17
CA ARG A 211 6.64 -14.38 12.46
C ARG A 211 5.52 -14.35 11.41
N PHE A 212 5.79 -14.85 10.22
CA PHE A 212 4.87 -14.84 9.08
C PHE A 212 4.14 -16.17 8.89
N GLU A 213 4.52 -17.17 9.64
CA GLU A 213 3.87 -18.48 9.69
C GLU A 213 2.56 -18.42 10.50
N LYS A 214 1.92 -19.58 10.65
CA LYS A 214 0.72 -19.73 11.48
C LYS A 214 0.97 -19.17 12.89
N PRO A 215 0.19 -18.17 13.34
CA PRO A 215 0.38 -17.53 14.64
C PRO A 215 -0.03 -18.39 15.82
#